data_cf8a7bd33ddaaa149393430abb4ea285
#
_entry.id   cf8a7bd33ddaaa149393430abb4ea285
#
_cell.length_a   1.000
_cell.length_b   1.000
_cell.length_c   1.000
_cell.angle_alpha   90.00
_cell.angle_beta   90.00
_cell.angle_gamma   90.00
#
_symmetry.space_group_name_H-M   'P 1'
#
loop_
_entity.id
_entity.type
_entity.pdbx_description
1 polymer ?
#
loop_
_entity_poly.entity_id
_entity_poly.type
_entity_poly.pdbx_seq_one_letter_code
_entity_poly.pdbx_strand_id
1 'polypeptide(L)'
;MKRALLATLLLIALFCILPSPFGSGGDAFAEELVSGISQDTIQITSNYTGTDIVVFGAIERAQGATGRGIVVIVRGPDEPMTIRRRDRLAGIWVNRDAARFEWLPAYYYLASTEPVSHIAPAETLRRYGIGLQSLTPTTIGSHHDPEPFRQAAIRYHQRSGLYAENPGSIDFLSETLFRTRVPVPAGVTRGQYNVEVYLFRGGEVVSAQSTPLFVDATGLERRLFNMAHNAPFFYGLACVFMAMLLGWISSVLFRHSA
;
A
#
# COMPACT_ATOMS: atom_id res chain seq x y z
N MET A 1 -41.92 -11.03 63.97
CA MET A 1 -41.11 -11.61 62.89
C MET A 1 -41.85 -11.76 61.53
N LYS A 2 -43.11 -12.19 61.47
CA LYS A 2 -43.82 -12.35 60.18
C LYS A 2 -44.07 -11.06 59.36
N ARG A 3 -44.24 -9.89 60.06
CA ARG A 3 -44.47 -8.58 59.38
C ARG A 3 -43.20 -7.97 58.75
N ALA A 4 -42.03 -8.29 59.31
CA ALA A 4 -40.76 -7.84 58.74
C ALA A 4 -40.39 -8.61 57.46
N LEU A 5 -40.70 -9.92 57.44
CA LEU A 5 -40.45 -10.77 56.28
C LEU A 5 -41.33 -10.41 55.07
N LEU A 6 -42.58 -9.98 55.33
CA LEU A 6 -43.52 -9.52 54.30
C LEU A 6 -43.07 -8.17 53.67
N ALA A 7 -42.53 -7.27 54.50
CA ALA A 7 -42.03 -5.98 54.02
C ALA A 7 -40.78 -6.12 53.15
N THR A 8 -39.88 -7.02 53.51
CA THR A 8 -38.68 -7.29 52.68
C THR A 8 -39.02 -7.96 51.36
N LEU A 9 -40.00 -8.88 51.33
CA LEU A 9 -40.47 -9.53 50.12
C LEU A 9 -41.15 -8.53 49.17
N LEU A 10 -41.91 -7.58 49.72
CA LEU A 10 -42.58 -6.51 48.94
C LEU A 10 -41.59 -5.52 48.37
N LEU A 11 -40.49 -5.22 49.06
CA LEU A 11 -39.42 -4.34 48.59
C LEU A 11 -38.58 -4.97 47.47
N ILE A 12 -38.35 -6.28 47.53
CA ILE A 12 -37.67 -7.05 46.48
C ILE A 12 -38.56 -7.15 45.22
N ALA A 13 -39.88 -7.35 45.41
CA ALA A 13 -40.81 -7.40 44.28
C ALA A 13 -40.94 -6.03 43.57
N LEU A 14 -40.87 -4.90 44.31
CA LEU A 14 -40.91 -3.56 43.74
C LEU A 14 -39.62 -3.20 42.98
N PHE A 15 -38.47 -3.79 43.38
CA PHE A 15 -37.19 -3.58 42.66
C PHE A 15 -37.10 -4.33 41.35
N CYS A 16 -37.87 -5.43 41.18
CA CYS A 16 -37.94 -6.18 39.92
C CYS A 16 -38.87 -5.54 38.85
N ILE A 17 -39.68 -4.54 39.23
CA ILE A 17 -40.60 -3.86 38.30
C ILE A 17 -40.01 -2.54 37.71
N LEU A 18 -38.85 -2.08 38.20
CA LEU A 18 -38.13 -1.00 37.58
C LEU A 18 -37.65 -1.45 36.17
N PRO A 19 -38.12 -0.82 35.07
CA PRO A 19 -37.58 -1.12 33.78
C PRO A 19 -36.09 -0.81 33.79
N SER A 20 -35.29 -1.82 33.53
CA SER A 20 -33.85 -1.68 33.39
C SER A 20 -33.56 -0.53 32.40
N PRO A 21 -32.76 0.49 32.77
CA PRO A 21 -32.31 1.53 31.83
C PRO A 21 -31.21 1.00 30.88
N PHE A 22 -31.06 -0.33 30.76
CA PHE A 22 -30.36 -0.90 29.60
C PHE A 22 -31.29 -0.75 28.39
N GLY A 23 -31.33 0.51 27.92
CA GLY A 23 -31.81 0.81 26.59
C GLY A 23 -31.11 -0.14 25.65
N SER A 24 -31.90 -0.87 24.88
CA SER A 24 -31.46 -1.53 23.66
C SER A 24 -30.59 -0.52 22.91
N GLY A 25 -29.26 -0.67 23.04
CA GLY A 25 -28.34 -0.05 22.12
C GLY A 25 -28.81 -0.59 20.78
N GLY A 26 -29.49 0.25 19.99
CA GLY A 26 -29.79 -0.07 18.63
C GLY A 26 -28.44 -0.45 18.04
N ASP A 27 -28.34 -1.64 17.48
CA ASP A 27 -27.25 -2.01 16.63
C ASP A 27 -27.22 -0.93 15.56
N ALA A 28 -26.37 0.08 15.77
CA ALA A 28 -26.01 1.01 14.73
C ALA A 28 -25.29 0.12 13.73
N PHE A 29 -26.05 -0.38 12.74
CA PHE A 29 -25.52 -1.15 11.62
C PHE A 29 -24.48 -0.26 10.95
N ALA A 30 -23.22 -0.40 11.36
CA ALA A 30 -22.12 0.30 10.74
C ALA A 30 -22.10 -0.08 9.25
N GLU A 31 -21.93 0.91 8.40
CA GLU A 31 -21.70 0.64 6.98
C GLU A 31 -20.46 -0.24 6.86
N GLU A 32 -20.58 -1.32 6.10
CA GLU A 32 -19.50 -2.27 5.88
C GLU A 32 -18.95 -2.09 4.46
N LEU A 33 -17.63 -2.00 4.36
CA LEU A 33 -16.93 -1.89 3.09
C LEU A 33 -16.44 -3.27 2.68
N VAL A 34 -16.83 -3.70 1.48
CA VAL A 34 -16.26 -4.88 0.83
C VAL A 34 -15.52 -4.43 -0.41
N SER A 35 -14.24 -4.77 -0.52
CA SER A 35 -13.42 -4.38 -1.67
C SER A 35 -12.61 -5.54 -2.21
N GLY A 36 -12.24 -5.44 -3.49
CA GLY A 36 -11.42 -6.41 -4.18
C GLY A 36 -10.59 -5.75 -5.27
N ILE A 37 -9.67 -6.51 -5.82
CA ILE A 37 -8.78 -6.10 -6.91
C ILE A 37 -8.94 -7.05 -8.09
N SER A 38 -8.75 -6.55 -9.30
CA SER A 38 -8.90 -7.35 -10.52
C SER A 38 -7.85 -8.45 -10.67
N GLN A 39 -6.69 -8.26 -10.07
CA GLN A 39 -5.55 -9.19 -10.08
C GLN A 39 -4.83 -9.08 -8.75
N ASP A 40 -4.52 -10.19 -8.14
CA ASP A 40 -3.75 -10.29 -6.90
C ASP A 40 -2.24 -10.39 -7.13
N THR A 41 -1.83 -10.65 -8.38
CA THR A 41 -0.44 -10.81 -8.78
C THR A 41 -0.16 -10.10 -10.09
N ILE A 42 0.83 -9.25 -10.12
CA ILE A 42 1.37 -8.61 -11.32
C ILE A 42 2.70 -9.26 -11.67
N GLN A 43 2.83 -9.71 -12.90
CA GLN A 43 4.06 -10.33 -13.40
C GLN A 43 4.87 -9.33 -14.22
N ILE A 44 6.05 -8.96 -13.72
CA ILE A 44 7.00 -8.12 -14.44
C ILE A 44 7.88 -9.01 -15.31
N THR A 45 7.76 -8.84 -16.62
CA THR A 45 8.63 -9.45 -17.63
C THR A 45 9.64 -8.44 -18.14
N SER A 46 10.65 -8.88 -18.90
CA SER A 46 11.68 -7.97 -19.49
C SER A 46 11.10 -6.91 -20.44
N ASN A 47 9.91 -7.12 -20.98
CA ASN A 47 9.19 -6.20 -21.86
C ASN A 47 7.99 -5.54 -21.15
N TYR A 48 7.95 -5.54 -19.82
CA TYR A 48 6.88 -4.90 -19.06
C TYR A 48 6.95 -3.37 -19.20
N THR A 49 5.89 -2.77 -19.67
CA THR A 49 5.74 -1.32 -19.90
C THR A 49 4.81 -0.64 -18.90
N GLY A 50 4.27 -1.39 -17.96
CA GLY A 50 3.24 -0.96 -17.02
C GLY A 50 1.90 -1.66 -17.29
N THR A 51 1.03 -1.66 -16.31
CA THR A 51 -0.35 -2.18 -16.40
C THR A 51 -1.26 -1.39 -15.46
N ASP A 52 -2.55 -1.45 -15.72
CA ASP A 52 -3.55 -0.90 -14.81
C ASP A 52 -4.21 -2.04 -14.05
N ILE A 53 -4.36 -1.89 -12.75
CA ILE A 53 -5.24 -2.72 -11.94
C ILE A 53 -6.54 -1.97 -11.65
N VAL A 54 -7.64 -2.71 -11.54
CA VAL A 54 -8.92 -2.16 -11.13
C VAL A 54 -9.17 -2.55 -9.69
N VAL A 55 -9.34 -1.54 -8.83
CA VAL A 55 -9.86 -1.70 -7.48
C VAL A 55 -11.36 -1.42 -7.54
N PHE A 56 -12.14 -2.31 -7.00
CA PHE A 56 -13.59 -2.17 -6.94
C PHE A 56 -14.09 -2.51 -5.54
N GLY A 57 -15.24 -2.01 -5.18
CA GLY A 57 -15.83 -2.33 -3.89
C GLY A 57 -17.29 -1.92 -3.81
N ALA A 58 -17.96 -2.47 -2.82
CA ALA A 58 -19.33 -2.19 -2.50
C ALA A 58 -19.48 -1.75 -1.05
N ILE A 59 -20.40 -0.83 -0.81
CA ILE A 59 -20.77 -0.38 0.52
C ILE A 59 -22.04 -1.14 0.91
N GLU A 60 -21.94 -2.03 1.87
CA GLU A 60 -23.08 -2.73 2.42
C GLU A 60 -23.79 -1.89 3.48
N ARG A 61 -25.10 -2.09 3.62
CA ARG A 61 -25.96 -1.38 4.59
C ARG A 61 -25.86 0.15 4.47
N ALA A 62 -25.73 0.63 3.25
CA ALA A 62 -25.60 2.04 2.94
C ALA A 62 -26.78 2.87 3.45
N GLN A 63 -26.54 3.76 4.41
CA GLN A 63 -27.55 4.67 4.96
C GLN A 63 -27.50 6.03 4.26
N GLY A 64 -28.08 6.14 3.05
CA GLY A 64 -28.08 7.36 2.25
C GLY A 64 -26.77 7.65 1.54
N ALA A 65 -26.80 8.37 0.43
CA ALA A 65 -25.62 8.66 -0.41
C ALA A 65 -24.82 9.90 0.03
N THR A 66 -25.39 10.76 0.89
CA THR A 66 -24.80 12.06 1.25
C THR A 66 -23.70 11.95 2.30
N GLY A 67 -22.60 12.67 2.07
CA GLY A 67 -21.50 12.81 3.05
C GLY A 67 -20.57 11.61 3.16
N ARG A 68 -20.52 10.74 2.14
CA ARG A 68 -19.57 9.63 2.05
C ARG A 68 -18.37 10.04 1.23
N GLY A 69 -17.18 9.71 1.75
CA GLY A 69 -15.93 9.79 1.01
C GLY A 69 -15.27 8.42 0.93
N ILE A 70 -14.80 8.05 -0.24
CA ILE A 70 -13.97 6.85 -0.41
C ILE A 70 -12.57 7.30 -0.76
N VAL A 71 -11.60 6.68 -0.12
CA VAL A 71 -10.18 6.88 -0.41
C VAL A 71 -9.55 5.50 -0.64
N VAL A 72 -8.91 5.35 -1.77
CA VAL A 72 -8.13 4.16 -2.14
C VAL A 72 -6.67 4.54 -2.14
N ILE A 73 -5.85 3.79 -1.41
CA ILE A 73 -4.40 3.97 -1.36
C ILE A 73 -3.73 2.68 -1.77
N VAL A 74 -2.72 2.79 -2.61
CA VAL A 74 -1.84 1.65 -2.92
C VAL A 74 -0.43 2.02 -2.49
N ARG A 75 0.12 1.22 -1.58
CA ARG A 75 1.48 1.36 -1.06
C ARG A 75 2.31 0.18 -1.50
N GLY A 76 3.48 0.47 -2.08
CA GLY A 76 4.50 -0.52 -2.38
C GLY A 76 5.28 -0.95 -1.14
N PRO A 77 6.21 -1.89 -1.29
CA PRO A 77 7.12 -2.28 -0.22
C PRO A 77 7.96 -1.08 0.24
N ASP A 78 8.31 -1.09 1.51
CA ASP A 78 9.17 -0.07 2.08
C ASP A 78 10.63 -0.28 1.66
N GLU A 79 11.28 0.80 1.23
CA GLU A 79 12.68 0.79 0.81
C GLU A 79 13.48 1.87 1.52
N PRO A 80 14.74 1.57 1.91
CA PRO A 80 15.63 2.57 2.43
C PRO A 80 16.11 3.50 1.33
N MET A 81 16.00 4.82 1.54
CA MET A 81 16.43 5.84 0.59
C MET A 81 17.36 6.85 1.23
N THR A 82 18.46 7.18 0.56
CA THR A 82 19.39 8.23 1.00
C THR A 82 19.35 9.42 0.07
N ILE A 83 18.94 10.56 0.59
CA ILE A 83 18.94 11.84 -0.12
C ILE A 83 20.15 12.65 0.33
N ARG A 84 20.93 13.18 -0.64
CA ARG A 84 22.11 13.99 -0.40
C ARG A 84 21.90 15.40 -0.94
N ARG A 85 22.28 16.39 -0.14
CA ARG A 85 22.33 17.79 -0.58
C ARG A 85 23.73 18.15 -1.03
N ARG A 86 23.83 18.69 -2.23
CA ARG A 86 25.07 19.24 -2.77
C ARG A 86 25.13 20.72 -2.49
N ASP A 87 26.26 21.17 -1.95
CA ASP A 87 26.58 22.58 -1.75
C ASP A 87 27.87 22.94 -2.49
N ARG A 88 27.99 24.17 -2.86
CA ARG A 88 29.19 24.69 -3.53
C ARG A 88 30.18 25.24 -2.50
N LEU A 89 31.32 24.57 -2.35
CA LEU A 89 32.42 24.99 -1.48
C LEU A 89 33.64 25.31 -2.34
N ALA A 90 34.16 26.55 -2.26
CA ALA A 90 35.31 26.99 -3.03
C ALA A 90 35.24 26.70 -4.54
N GLY A 91 34.02 26.80 -5.13
CA GLY A 91 33.80 26.53 -6.56
C GLY A 91 33.52 25.06 -6.93
N ILE A 92 33.66 24.12 -6.01
CA ILE A 92 33.45 22.68 -6.23
C ILE A 92 32.14 22.24 -5.58
N TRP A 93 31.40 21.38 -6.27
CA TRP A 93 30.19 20.76 -5.72
C TRP A 93 30.56 19.59 -4.81
N VAL A 94 30.23 19.69 -3.53
CA VAL A 94 30.47 18.65 -2.52
C VAL A 94 29.16 18.20 -1.90
N ASN A 95 29.06 16.91 -1.58
CA ASN A 95 27.94 16.40 -0.79
C ASN A 95 28.16 16.78 0.67
N ARG A 96 27.39 17.75 1.18
CA ARG A 96 27.56 18.27 2.53
C ARG A 96 26.69 17.57 3.55
N ASP A 97 25.42 17.38 3.20
CA ASP A 97 24.43 16.80 4.09
C ASP A 97 23.76 15.61 3.43
N ALA A 98 23.33 14.65 4.25
CA ALA A 98 22.55 13.50 3.83
C ALA A 98 21.51 13.16 4.89
N ALA A 99 20.34 12.72 4.44
CA ALA A 99 19.34 12.10 5.28
C ALA A 99 19.01 10.72 4.71
N ARG A 100 19.04 9.70 5.56
CA ARG A 100 18.61 8.35 5.23
C ARG A 100 17.23 8.14 5.80
N PHE A 101 16.32 7.81 4.92
CA PHE A 101 14.94 7.43 5.25
C PHE A 101 14.85 5.91 5.25
N GLU A 102 14.24 5.37 6.29
CA GLU A 102 13.78 3.99 6.36
C GLU A 102 12.25 4.00 6.28
N TRP A 103 11.68 2.92 5.79
CA TRP A 103 10.22 2.77 5.68
C TRP A 103 9.56 3.79 4.74
N LEU A 104 10.25 4.14 3.64
CA LEU A 104 9.65 4.95 2.59
C LEU A 104 9.04 4.00 1.54
N PRO A 105 7.72 4.05 1.28
CA PRO A 105 7.11 3.17 0.29
C PRO A 105 7.72 3.42 -1.09
N ALA A 106 8.13 2.35 -1.78
CA ALA A 106 8.69 2.41 -3.12
C ALA A 106 7.69 2.90 -4.17
N TYR A 107 6.40 2.73 -3.90
CA TYR A 107 5.29 3.18 -4.74
C TYR A 107 4.17 3.75 -3.86
N TYR A 108 3.55 4.84 -4.30
CA TYR A 108 2.40 5.43 -3.61
C TYR A 108 1.41 6.00 -4.63
N TYR A 109 0.19 5.48 -4.58
CA TYR A 109 -0.92 5.98 -5.37
C TYR A 109 -2.11 6.24 -4.47
N LEU A 110 -2.83 7.33 -4.74
CA LEU A 110 -4.02 7.71 -4.02
C LEU A 110 -5.13 8.05 -5.03
N ALA A 111 -6.31 7.50 -4.82
CA ALA A 111 -7.54 7.90 -5.49
C ALA A 111 -8.59 8.27 -4.47
N SER A 112 -9.45 9.23 -4.78
CA SER A 112 -10.51 9.69 -3.89
C SER A 112 -11.74 10.14 -4.67
N THR A 113 -12.90 10.07 -4.01
CA THR A 113 -14.16 10.55 -4.59
C THR A 113 -14.24 12.08 -4.66
N GLU A 114 -13.58 12.74 -3.70
CA GLU A 114 -13.48 14.20 -3.58
C GLU A 114 -12.06 14.56 -3.15
N PRO A 115 -11.64 15.82 -3.21
CA PRO A 115 -10.37 16.24 -2.63
C PRO A 115 -10.29 15.78 -1.17
N VAL A 116 -9.21 15.11 -0.81
CA VAL A 116 -9.06 14.47 0.52
C VAL A 116 -9.25 15.44 1.69
N SER A 117 -8.94 16.72 1.48
CA SER A 117 -9.18 17.81 2.45
C SER A 117 -10.66 18.08 2.72
N HIS A 118 -11.56 17.70 1.82
CA HIS A 118 -13.01 17.80 2.01
C HIS A 118 -13.55 16.52 2.67
N ILE A 119 -12.89 15.39 2.51
CA ILE A 119 -13.30 14.09 3.04
C ILE A 119 -13.04 14.03 4.55
N ALA A 120 -11.84 14.46 5.00
CA ALA A 120 -11.47 14.35 6.41
C ALA A 120 -10.51 15.46 6.86
N PRO A 121 -10.48 15.76 8.18
CA PRO A 121 -9.51 16.67 8.77
C PRO A 121 -8.07 16.19 8.58
N ALA A 122 -7.12 17.14 8.50
CA ALA A 122 -5.71 16.82 8.30
C ALA A 122 -5.12 15.89 9.38
N GLU A 123 -5.66 15.92 10.58
CA GLU A 123 -5.23 15.05 11.67
C GLU A 123 -5.65 13.60 11.42
N THR A 124 -6.89 13.36 11.00
CA THR A 124 -7.38 12.04 10.60
C THR A 124 -6.58 11.50 9.42
N LEU A 125 -6.32 12.34 8.40
CA LEU A 125 -5.51 11.95 7.24
C LEU A 125 -4.09 11.55 7.65
N ARG A 126 -3.46 12.29 8.58
CA ARG A 126 -2.12 11.93 9.11
C ARG A 126 -2.12 10.64 9.90
N ARG A 127 -3.16 10.39 10.70
CA ARG A 127 -3.29 9.16 11.51
C ARG A 127 -3.29 7.90 10.64
N TYR A 128 -3.96 7.96 9.49
CA TYR A 128 -4.03 6.85 8.52
C TYR A 128 -2.95 6.93 7.43
N GLY A 129 -2.07 7.93 7.47
CA GLY A 129 -1.02 8.12 6.47
C GLY A 129 -1.56 8.43 5.08
N ILE A 130 -2.71 9.10 4.99
CA ILE A 130 -3.38 9.44 3.75
C ILE A 130 -2.80 10.73 3.17
N GLY A 131 -2.29 10.64 1.94
CA GLY A 131 -1.63 11.74 1.23
C GLY A 131 -0.12 11.77 1.43
N LEU A 132 0.59 12.28 0.43
CA LEU A 132 2.06 12.36 0.41
C LEU A 132 2.65 13.16 1.58
N GLN A 133 1.91 14.17 2.07
CA GLN A 133 2.33 14.99 3.21
C GLN A 133 2.22 14.24 4.54
N SER A 134 1.42 13.20 4.60
CA SER A 134 1.20 12.36 5.78
C SER A 134 2.22 11.21 5.89
N LEU A 135 3.06 11.00 4.86
CA LEU A 135 4.15 10.04 4.91
C LEU A 135 5.22 10.56 5.87
N THR A 136 5.44 9.85 6.97
CA THR A 136 6.43 10.18 8.00
C THR A 136 7.49 9.07 8.11
N PRO A 137 8.38 8.94 7.12
CA PRO A 137 9.42 7.92 7.16
C PRO A 137 10.39 8.20 8.31
N THR A 138 10.86 7.14 8.96
CA THR A 138 11.88 7.26 10.00
C THR A 138 13.19 7.73 9.38
N THR A 139 13.78 8.78 9.96
CA THR A 139 15.04 9.37 9.49
C THR A 139 16.18 8.93 10.39
N ILE A 140 17.27 8.43 9.80
CA ILE A 140 18.49 8.05 10.51
C ILE A 140 19.64 8.95 10.03
N GLY A 141 20.41 9.47 10.98
CA GLY A 141 21.68 10.15 10.70
C GLY A 141 21.59 11.57 10.15
N SER A 142 20.44 12.24 10.22
CA SER A 142 20.38 13.67 9.87
C SER A 142 20.64 14.51 11.12
N HIS A 143 21.62 15.41 11.04
CA HIS A 143 21.91 16.40 12.08
C HIS A 143 21.10 17.69 11.88
N HIS A 144 20.30 17.78 10.83
CA HIS A 144 19.50 18.93 10.41
C HIS A 144 18.04 18.54 10.25
N ASP A 145 17.17 19.54 10.05
CA ASP A 145 15.76 19.33 9.74
C ASP A 145 15.59 18.34 8.58
N PRO A 146 14.92 17.18 8.78
CA PRO A 146 14.73 16.17 7.74
C PRO A 146 13.70 16.58 6.67
N GLU A 147 12.89 17.61 6.93
CA GLU A 147 11.77 17.98 6.07
C GLU A 147 12.16 18.33 4.63
N PRO A 148 13.21 19.15 4.36
CA PRO A 148 13.62 19.42 2.98
C PRO A 148 14.09 18.18 2.23
N PHE A 149 14.68 17.21 2.93
CA PHE A 149 15.13 15.93 2.35
C PHE A 149 13.94 15.03 2.06
N ARG A 150 12.93 14.98 2.95
CA ARG A 150 11.68 14.26 2.75
C ARG A 150 10.95 14.74 1.50
N GLN A 151 10.81 16.05 1.35
CA GLN A 151 10.21 16.65 0.16
C GLN A 151 11.01 16.35 -1.11
N ALA A 152 12.35 16.29 -1.01
CA ALA A 152 13.20 15.92 -2.13
C ALA A 152 12.98 14.43 -2.52
N ALA A 153 12.82 13.54 -1.55
CA ALA A 153 12.48 12.12 -1.80
C ALA A 153 11.12 11.98 -2.51
N ILE A 154 10.09 12.68 -2.03
CA ILE A 154 8.76 12.69 -2.65
C ILE A 154 8.86 13.18 -4.11
N ARG A 155 9.52 14.31 -4.34
CA ARG A 155 9.71 14.83 -5.72
C ARG A 155 10.49 13.88 -6.63
N TYR A 156 11.45 13.14 -6.08
CA TYR A 156 12.18 12.13 -6.84
C TYR A 156 11.25 11.02 -7.31
N HIS A 157 10.44 10.46 -6.40
CA HIS A 157 9.47 9.41 -6.76
C HIS A 157 8.36 9.92 -7.69
N GLN A 158 7.92 11.17 -7.55
CA GLN A 158 6.98 11.79 -8.48
C GLN A 158 7.56 11.89 -9.90
N ARG A 159 8.81 12.36 -10.04
CA ARG A 159 9.48 12.42 -11.34
C ARG A 159 9.71 11.05 -11.97
N SER A 160 9.88 10.03 -11.15
CA SER A 160 9.99 8.64 -11.61
C SER A 160 8.64 7.99 -11.92
N GLY A 161 7.52 8.69 -11.73
CA GLY A 161 6.17 8.16 -11.92
C GLY A 161 5.74 7.14 -10.86
N LEU A 162 6.52 6.98 -9.78
CA LEU A 162 6.21 6.04 -8.70
C LEU A 162 5.25 6.62 -7.67
N TYR A 163 5.20 7.95 -7.54
CA TYR A 163 4.22 8.66 -6.74
C TYR A 163 3.34 9.52 -7.64
N ALA A 164 2.03 9.34 -7.56
CA ALA A 164 1.10 10.16 -8.31
C ALA A 164 1.16 11.61 -7.83
N GLU A 165 1.26 12.57 -8.77
CA GLU A 165 1.22 13.99 -8.44
C GLU A 165 -0.18 14.42 -7.98
N ASN A 166 -1.20 13.90 -8.64
CA ASN A 166 -2.61 14.20 -8.36
C ASN A 166 -3.34 12.94 -7.95
N PRO A 167 -4.31 13.03 -7.04
CA PRO A 167 -5.21 11.93 -6.74
C PRO A 167 -5.94 11.45 -7.98
N GLY A 168 -6.06 10.12 -8.13
CA GLY A 168 -6.95 9.53 -9.12
C GLY A 168 -8.41 9.70 -8.75
N SER A 169 -9.29 9.49 -9.72
CA SER A 169 -10.74 9.51 -9.51
C SER A 169 -11.27 8.14 -9.12
N ILE A 170 -12.35 8.16 -8.36
CA ILE A 170 -13.16 6.97 -8.06
C ILE A 170 -14.51 7.17 -8.73
N ASP A 171 -14.89 6.21 -9.57
CA ASP A 171 -16.14 6.24 -10.30
C ASP A 171 -17.20 5.38 -9.59
N PHE A 172 -18.35 5.95 -9.25
CA PHE A 172 -19.49 5.17 -8.79
C PHE A 172 -20.24 4.58 -9.99
N LEU A 173 -20.39 3.27 -9.98
CA LEU A 173 -21.19 2.53 -10.98
C LEU A 173 -22.66 2.43 -10.57
N SER A 174 -22.93 2.48 -9.26
CA SER A 174 -24.24 2.57 -8.63
C SER A 174 -24.11 3.33 -7.32
N GLU A 175 -25.19 3.48 -6.56
CA GLU A 175 -25.16 4.15 -5.25
C GLU A 175 -24.20 3.50 -4.24
N THR A 176 -23.89 2.23 -4.43
CA THR A 176 -23.07 1.44 -3.49
C THR A 176 -21.81 0.86 -4.10
N LEU A 177 -21.76 0.71 -5.43
CA LEU A 177 -20.65 0.07 -6.14
C LEU A 177 -19.73 1.13 -6.73
N PHE A 178 -18.45 1.03 -6.43
CA PHE A 178 -17.42 1.93 -6.97
C PHE A 178 -16.26 1.15 -7.61
N ARG A 179 -15.53 1.85 -8.46
CA ARG A 179 -14.27 1.36 -9.02
C ARG A 179 -13.29 2.51 -9.21
N THR A 180 -12.01 2.16 -9.21
CA THR A 180 -10.93 3.06 -9.64
C THR A 180 -9.86 2.28 -10.38
N ARG A 181 -9.13 2.96 -11.27
CA ARG A 181 -7.96 2.40 -11.98
C ARG A 181 -6.71 2.88 -11.30
N VAL A 182 -5.82 1.96 -11.02
CA VAL A 182 -4.52 2.22 -10.40
C VAL A 182 -3.44 1.86 -11.42
N PRO A 183 -2.71 2.84 -11.96
CA PRO A 183 -1.61 2.59 -12.88
C PRO A 183 -0.42 2.02 -12.12
N VAL A 184 0.12 0.91 -12.59
CA VAL A 184 1.35 0.31 -12.07
C VAL A 184 2.44 0.47 -13.13
N PRO A 185 3.34 1.46 -13.01
CA PRO A 185 4.33 1.77 -14.03
C PRO A 185 5.44 0.71 -14.13
N ALA A 186 6.22 0.76 -15.19
CA ALA A 186 7.30 -0.20 -15.45
C ALA A 186 8.40 -0.20 -14.37
N GLY A 187 8.62 0.93 -13.69
CA GLY A 187 9.68 1.10 -12.69
C GLY A 187 9.33 0.65 -11.28
N VAL A 188 8.23 -0.07 -11.08
CA VAL A 188 7.82 -0.53 -9.75
C VAL A 188 8.74 -1.63 -9.21
N THR A 189 9.01 -1.57 -7.91
CA THR A 189 9.82 -2.55 -7.21
C THR A 189 9.03 -3.83 -6.96
N ARG A 190 9.72 -4.96 -7.01
CA ARG A 190 9.15 -6.27 -6.65
C ARG A 190 8.85 -6.34 -5.17
N GLY A 191 7.74 -6.98 -4.80
CA GLY A 191 7.37 -7.20 -3.42
C GLY A 191 5.86 -7.20 -3.19
N GLN A 192 5.48 -7.15 -1.94
CA GLN A 192 4.10 -7.06 -1.52
C GLN A 192 3.66 -5.60 -1.46
N TYR A 193 2.59 -5.31 -2.14
CA TYR A 193 1.86 -4.04 -2.13
C TYR A 193 0.61 -4.20 -1.28
N ASN A 194 0.19 -3.15 -0.62
CA ASN A 194 -1.06 -3.11 0.12
C ASN A 194 -2.03 -2.13 -0.55
N VAL A 195 -3.18 -2.66 -0.94
CA VAL A 195 -4.31 -1.87 -1.45
C VAL A 195 -5.26 -1.63 -0.29
N GLU A 196 -5.31 -0.41 0.19
CA GLU A 196 -6.11 0.02 1.33
C GLU A 196 -7.29 0.85 0.83
N VAL A 197 -8.49 0.47 1.23
CA VAL A 197 -9.72 1.19 0.89
C VAL A 197 -10.34 1.67 2.19
N TYR A 198 -10.58 2.97 2.28
CA TYR A 198 -11.17 3.63 3.43
C TYR A 198 -12.53 4.23 3.07
N LEU A 199 -13.52 3.94 3.87
CA LEU A 199 -14.83 4.60 3.82
C LEU A 199 -14.90 5.64 4.92
N PHE A 200 -15.12 6.88 4.53
CA PHE A 200 -15.30 8.01 5.42
C PHE A 200 -16.75 8.44 5.49
N ARG A 201 -17.17 8.88 6.67
CA ARG A 201 -18.45 9.57 6.89
C ARG A 201 -18.24 10.66 7.94
N GLY A 202 -18.62 11.90 7.61
CA GLY A 202 -18.47 13.03 8.53
C GLY A 202 -17.03 13.31 8.99
N GLY A 203 -16.03 12.95 8.18
CA GLY A 203 -14.62 13.17 8.48
C GLY A 203 -13.92 12.04 9.27
N GLU A 204 -14.66 11.01 9.65
CA GLU A 204 -14.12 9.85 10.38
C GLU A 204 -14.16 8.57 9.52
N VAL A 205 -13.22 7.64 9.77
CA VAL A 205 -13.19 6.35 9.10
C VAL A 205 -14.24 5.44 9.71
N VAL A 206 -15.21 5.03 8.91
CA VAL A 206 -16.29 4.11 9.31
C VAL A 206 -15.90 2.67 9.06
N SER A 207 -15.23 2.40 7.95
CA SER A 207 -14.77 1.06 7.58
C SER A 207 -13.47 1.17 6.78
N ALA A 208 -12.59 0.19 6.94
CA ALA A 208 -11.35 0.09 6.20
C ALA A 208 -11.06 -1.37 5.84
N GLN A 209 -10.59 -1.58 4.63
CA GLN A 209 -10.19 -2.90 4.15
C GLN A 209 -8.83 -2.83 3.49
N SER A 210 -7.98 -3.82 3.73
CA SER A 210 -6.67 -3.96 3.10
C SER A 210 -6.59 -5.27 2.34
N THR A 211 -6.15 -5.21 1.10
CA THR A 211 -5.99 -6.37 0.21
C THR A 211 -4.54 -6.41 -0.28
N PRO A 212 -3.82 -7.52 -0.10
CA PRO A 212 -2.46 -7.64 -0.60
C PRO A 212 -2.46 -7.82 -2.13
N LEU A 213 -1.49 -7.18 -2.79
CA LEU A 213 -1.17 -7.31 -4.20
C LEU A 213 0.30 -7.67 -4.31
N PHE A 214 0.63 -8.71 -5.07
CA PHE A 214 2.00 -9.16 -5.24
C PHE A 214 2.54 -8.72 -6.61
N VAL A 215 3.70 -8.09 -6.59
CA VAL A 215 4.44 -7.72 -7.79
C VAL A 215 5.69 -8.58 -7.85
N ASP A 216 5.76 -9.46 -8.84
CA ASP A 216 6.83 -10.45 -8.94
C ASP A 216 7.42 -10.47 -10.35
N ALA A 217 8.73 -10.68 -10.45
CA ALA A 217 9.37 -10.85 -11.73
C ALA A 217 9.20 -12.28 -12.23
N THR A 218 8.70 -12.41 -13.44
CA THR A 218 8.62 -13.69 -14.13
C THR A 218 9.50 -13.64 -15.37
N GLY A 219 10.21 -14.72 -15.62
CA GLY A 219 11.05 -14.81 -16.80
C GLY A 219 12.11 -15.90 -16.66
N LEU A 220 13.04 -15.90 -17.60
CA LEU A 220 14.14 -16.85 -17.65
C LEU A 220 15.02 -16.76 -16.39
N GLU A 221 15.24 -15.53 -15.88
CA GLU A 221 16.02 -15.29 -14.66
C GLU A 221 15.45 -16.05 -13.45
N ARG A 222 14.15 -16.00 -13.22
CA ARG A 222 13.51 -16.73 -12.12
C ARG A 222 13.58 -18.24 -12.32
N ARG A 223 13.42 -18.71 -13.55
CA ARG A 223 13.58 -20.15 -13.86
C ARG A 223 15.01 -20.63 -13.60
N LEU A 224 16.00 -19.84 -14.03
CA LEU A 224 17.41 -20.13 -13.79
C LEU A 224 17.74 -20.08 -12.29
N PHE A 225 17.25 -19.06 -11.57
CA PHE A 225 17.43 -18.94 -10.14
C PHE A 225 16.79 -20.12 -9.40
N ASN A 226 15.55 -20.47 -9.72
CA ASN A 226 14.86 -21.61 -9.11
C ASN A 226 15.56 -22.93 -9.43
N MET A 227 16.06 -23.12 -10.66
CA MET A 227 16.82 -24.30 -11.05
C MET A 227 18.17 -24.39 -10.30
N ALA A 228 18.85 -23.26 -10.12
CA ALA A 228 20.12 -23.20 -9.37
C ALA A 228 19.92 -23.52 -7.87
N HIS A 229 18.78 -23.14 -7.27
CA HIS A 229 18.52 -23.36 -5.85
C HIS A 229 17.79 -24.67 -5.55
N ASN A 230 16.83 -25.07 -6.38
CA ASN A 230 16.02 -26.27 -6.14
C ASN A 230 16.65 -27.54 -6.74
N ALA A 231 17.50 -27.38 -7.77
CA ALA A 231 18.15 -28.51 -8.45
C ALA A 231 19.62 -28.17 -8.82
N PRO A 232 20.48 -27.87 -7.84
CA PRO A 232 21.83 -27.36 -8.08
C PRO A 232 22.71 -28.36 -8.88
N PHE A 233 22.49 -29.65 -8.72
CA PHE A 233 23.21 -30.69 -9.48
C PHE A 233 22.92 -30.59 -10.99
N PHE A 234 21.64 -30.47 -11.37
CA PHE A 234 21.25 -30.35 -12.78
C PHE A 234 21.71 -29.03 -13.40
N TYR A 235 21.66 -27.94 -12.61
CA TYR A 235 22.16 -26.64 -13.03
C TYR A 235 23.69 -26.70 -13.30
N GLY A 236 24.47 -27.27 -12.38
CA GLY A 236 25.92 -27.46 -12.56
C GLY A 236 26.28 -28.33 -13.77
N LEU A 237 25.54 -29.44 -13.98
CA LEU A 237 25.70 -30.29 -15.14
C LEU A 237 25.41 -29.55 -16.45
N ALA A 238 24.36 -28.77 -16.50
CA ALA A 238 24.00 -27.95 -17.65
C ALA A 238 25.08 -26.90 -17.96
N CYS A 239 25.64 -26.23 -16.94
CA CYS A 239 26.74 -25.28 -17.11
C CYS A 239 28.00 -25.95 -17.69
N VAL A 240 28.38 -27.12 -17.19
CA VAL A 240 29.55 -27.90 -17.69
C VAL A 240 29.30 -28.29 -19.16
N PHE A 241 28.11 -28.78 -19.49
CA PHE A 241 27.77 -29.17 -20.85
C PHE A 241 27.82 -27.97 -21.81
N MET A 242 27.29 -26.84 -21.38
CA MET A 242 27.32 -25.58 -22.14
C MET A 242 28.76 -25.11 -22.38
N ALA A 243 29.64 -25.19 -21.36
CA ALA A 243 31.02 -24.82 -21.48
C ALA A 243 31.78 -25.72 -22.47
N MET A 244 31.53 -27.03 -22.43
CA MET A 244 32.12 -27.99 -23.39
C MET A 244 31.66 -27.71 -24.82
N LEU A 245 30.35 -27.42 -25.01
CA LEU A 245 29.78 -27.06 -26.31
C LEU A 245 30.43 -25.80 -26.89
N LEU A 246 30.54 -24.75 -26.09
CA LEU A 246 31.15 -23.48 -26.51
C LEU A 246 32.62 -23.66 -26.81
N GLY A 247 33.36 -24.43 -26.02
CA GLY A 247 34.76 -24.76 -26.27
C GLY A 247 34.95 -25.56 -27.57
N TRP A 248 34.07 -26.55 -27.81
CA TRP A 248 34.09 -27.32 -29.07
C TRP A 248 33.75 -26.45 -30.31
N ILE A 249 32.72 -25.64 -30.23
CA ILE A 249 32.33 -24.71 -31.30
C ILE A 249 33.49 -23.75 -31.60
N SER A 250 34.09 -23.16 -30.57
CA SER A 250 35.24 -22.27 -30.69
C SER A 250 36.42 -22.99 -31.38
N SER A 251 36.75 -24.22 -30.96
CA SER A 251 37.79 -25.01 -31.57
C SER A 251 37.55 -25.29 -33.05
N VAL A 252 36.33 -25.60 -33.44
CA VAL A 252 35.97 -25.86 -34.86
C VAL A 252 36.04 -24.58 -35.70
N LEU A 253 35.54 -23.44 -35.17
CA LEU A 253 35.56 -22.15 -35.86
C LEU A 253 36.97 -21.63 -36.12
N PHE A 254 37.84 -21.70 -35.11
CA PHE A 254 39.22 -21.20 -35.22
C PHE A 254 40.18 -22.19 -35.88
N ARG A 255 39.81 -23.46 -36.02
CA ARG A 255 40.63 -24.47 -36.73
C ARG A 255 40.68 -24.21 -38.25
N HIS A 256 39.77 -23.43 -38.83
CA HIS A 256 39.74 -23.12 -40.26
C HIS A 256 40.47 -21.81 -40.58
N SER A 257 41.07 -21.13 -39.61
CA SER A 257 41.76 -19.85 -39.80
C SER A 257 43.31 -19.96 -39.66
N ALA A 258 43.84 -21.15 -39.60
CA ALA A 258 45.29 -21.42 -39.57
C ALA A 258 45.76 -22.17 -40.80
#